data_292a7e02bf603b454cbe2e5b4b2d6c2a
#
_entry.id   292a7e02bf603b454cbe2e5b4b2d6c2a
#
_cell.length_a   1.000
_cell.length_b   1.000
_cell.length_c   1.000
_cell.angle_alpha   90.00
_cell.angle_beta   90.00
_cell.angle_gamma   90.00
#
_symmetry.space_group_name_H-M   'P 1'
#
loop_
_entity.id
_entity.type
_entity.pdbx_description
1 polymer ?
#
loop_
_entity_poly.entity_id
_entity_poly.type
_entity_poly.pdbx_seq_one_letter_code
_entity_poly.pdbx_strand_id
1 'polypeptide(L)'
;VINEETGYAFAVGTSTFGGGPHFVNIQDPVNPVAAGGFSGDNYCHDAQVVIYNGPDSDYTGREIFFGSNEDRISIVDVTNKNNPIAISNGFYGSVDYTHQGWLTEDQRYFMIGDELDESNFGFNTRTIIFDLSDLDNPVVHFEYEADVAAIDHNGYVKGNEFYLSSYRAGLRVFDISDIENQNMVETKFFDTYPTSNSARFDGAWSVYPYFASGSIVISDIDRGLFVVRDHLLGVNDNSISNFAVAPNPATEVVTVTSKTEPIAQVEIFNVLGQKIMDLNFTESLSENINVSNLQSGMYVMKINSTTTKRLLID
;
A
#
# COMPACT_ATOMS: atom_id res chain seq x y z
N VAL A 1 6.06 -15.72 3.51
CA VAL A 1 4.73 -15.20 3.87
C VAL A 1 4.23 -15.85 5.17
N ILE A 2 3.33 -15.18 5.88
CA ILE A 2 2.71 -15.69 7.12
C ILE A 2 1.19 -15.64 6.93
N ASN A 3 0.52 -16.74 7.27
CA ASN A 3 -0.92 -16.75 7.47
C ASN A 3 -1.20 -16.66 8.97
N GLU A 4 -1.63 -15.47 9.41
CA GLU A 4 -1.89 -15.19 10.82
C GLU A 4 -3.09 -15.96 11.36
N GLU A 5 -4.08 -16.30 10.52
CA GLU A 5 -5.29 -17.03 10.94
C GLU A 5 -4.96 -18.45 11.38
N THR A 6 -4.03 -19.12 10.69
CA THR A 6 -3.64 -20.48 10.98
C THR A 6 -2.41 -20.59 11.87
N GLY A 7 -1.61 -19.52 11.95
CA GLY A 7 -0.35 -19.49 12.67
C GLY A 7 0.75 -20.30 11.99
N TYR A 8 0.81 -20.24 10.65
CA TYR A 8 1.88 -20.83 9.87
C TYR A 8 2.64 -19.81 9.06
N ALA A 9 3.97 -19.94 9.00
CA ALA A 9 4.83 -19.28 8.06
C ALA A 9 5.20 -20.23 6.92
N PHE A 10 5.32 -19.67 5.71
CA PHE A 10 5.66 -20.37 4.49
C PHE A 10 6.92 -19.72 3.91
N ALA A 11 8.06 -20.36 4.06
CA ALA A 11 9.32 -19.89 3.55
C ALA A 11 9.54 -20.44 2.14
N VAL A 12 9.53 -19.55 1.15
CA VAL A 12 9.75 -19.86 -0.27
C VAL A 12 11.19 -19.50 -0.70
N GLY A 13 11.64 -19.97 -1.85
CA GLY A 13 12.97 -19.70 -2.38
C GLY A 13 14.12 -20.29 -1.56
N THR A 14 13.83 -21.23 -0.66
CA THR A 14 14.82 -21.84 0.24
C THR A 14 15.53 -23.02 -0.41
N SER A 15 16.56 -23.57 0.25
CA SER A 15 17.26 -24.78 -0.21
C SER A 15 16.47 -26.08 0.06
N THR A 16 15.31 -25.99 0.73
CA THR A 16 14.44 -27.13 1.02
C THR A 16 13.28 -27.18 0.04
N PHE A 17 12.68 -28.35 -0.14
CA PHE A 17 11.52 -28.58 -1.00
C PHE A 17 11.71 -28.08 -2.45
N GLY A 18 12.96 -28.11 -2.96
CA GLY A 18 13.26 -27.63 -4.31
C GLY A 18 13.10 -26.10 -4.51
N GLY A 19 13.04 -25.34 -3.42
CA GLY A 19 12.71 -23.90 -3.45
C GLY A 19 11.23 -23.58 -3.27
N GLY A 20 10.37 -24.60 -3.25
CA GLY A 20 8.95 -24.43 -2.92
C GLY A 20 8.71 -24.14 -1.44
N PRO A 21 7.45 -23.96 -1.02
CA PRO A 21 7.14 -23.53 0.34
C PRO A 21 7.54 -24.55 1.40
N HIS A 22 8.36 -24.11 2.36
CA HIS A 22 8.66 -24.82 3.60
C HIS A 22 7.70 -24.31 4.69
N PHE A 23 6.90 -25.20 5.25
CA PHE A 23 5.91 -24.85 6.28
C PHE A 23 6.54 -24.84 7.66
N VAL A 24 6.31 -23.78 8.40
CA VAL A 24 6.76 -23.61 9.77
C VAL A 24 5.55 -23.29 10.65
N ASN A 25 5.27 -24.13 11.64
CA ASN A 25 4.27 -23.82 12.64
C ASN A 25 4.82 -22.77 13.60
N ILE A 26 4.15 -21.63 13.68
CA ILE A 26 4.48 -20.49 14.54
C ILE A 26 3.34 -20.13 15.50
N GLN A 27 2.42 -21.07 15.78
CA GLN A 27 1.36 -20.90 16.79
C GLN A 27 1.96 -20.65 18.18
N ASP A 28 3.15 -21.20 18.45
CA ASP A 28 4.05 -20.72 19.50
C ASP A 28 5.26 -20.06 18.82
N PRO A 29 5.27 -18.71 18.67
CA PRO A 29 6.32 -18.02 17.94
C PRO A 29 7.68 -18.03 18.63
N VAL A 30 7.75 -18.41 19.90
CA VAL A 30 9.00 -18.56 20.66
C VAL A 30 9.66 -19.92 20.37
N ASN A 31 8.86 -20.92 20.00
CA ASN A 31 9.30 -22.28 19.68
C ASN A 31 8.76 -22.72 18.30
N PRO A 32 9.22 -22.11 17.19
CA PRO A 32 8.76 -22.49 15.85
C PRO A 32 9.19 -23.91 15.51
N VAL A 33 8.33 -24.68 14.84
CA VAL A 33 8.59 -26.08 14.44
C VAL A 33 8.36 -26.27 12.94
N ALA A 34 9.27 -27.00 12.28
CA ALA A 34 9.06 -27.40 10.89
C ALA A 34 7.79 -28.27 10.78
N ALA A 35 6.95 -28.00 9.79
CA ALA A 35 5.66 -28.64 9.59
C ALA A 35 5.49 -29.25 8.18
N GLY A 36 6.59 -29.54 7.50
CA GLY A 36 6.58 -30.07 6.15
C GLY A 36 6.82 -29.02 5.08
N GLY A 37 6.35 -29.28 3.88
CA GLY A 37 6.50 -28.37 2.73
C GLY A 37 5.95 -29.00 1.46
N PHE A 38 6.04 -28.26 0.34
CA PHE A 38 5.60 -28.70 -0.97
C PHE A 38 6.70 -28.45 -2.01
N SER A 39 7.01 -29.46 -2.82
CA SER A 39 8.07 -29.39 -3.85
C SER A 39 7.56 -29.69 -5.26
N GLY A 40 6.22 -29.79 -5.45
CA GLY A 40 5.65 -30.23 -6.72
C GLY A 40 5.86 -29.25 -7.87
N ASP A 41 5.97 -27.95 -7.57
CA ASP A 41 6.10 -26.88 -8.56
C ASP A 41 7.49 -26.22 -8.56
N ASN A 42 8.49 -26.85 -7.94
CA ASN A 42 9.87 -26.36 -7.85
C ASN A 42 10.00 -25.02 -7.09
N TYR A 43 10.90 -24.17 -7.59
CA TYR A 43 11.23 -22.87 -7.00
C TYR A 43 10.02 -21.91 -7.02
N CYS A 44 9.78 -21.27 -5.90
CA CYS A 44 8.82 -20.20 -5.74
C CYS A 44 9.54 -18.97 -5.19
N HIS A 45 9.39 -17.81 -5.83
CA HIS A 45 10.07 -16.59 -5.44
C HIS A 45 9.32 -15.88 -4.30
N ASP A 46 8.04 -15.64 -4.48
CA ASP A 46 7.16 -15.03 -3.49
C ASP A 46 5.79 -15.70 -3.48
N ALA A 47 5.00 -15.47 -2.44
CA ALA A 47 3.69 -16.09 -2.31
C ALA A 47 2.74 -15.29 -1.42
N GLN A 48 1.44 -15.50 -1.64
CA GLN A 48 0.39 -15.15 -0.68
C GLN A 48 -0.31 -16.44 -0.21
N VAL A 49 -0.69 -16.50 1.07
CA VAL A 49 -1.44 -17.62 1.63
C VAL A 49 -2.65 -17.10 2.38
N VAL A 50 -3.82 -17.60 2.06
CA VAL A 50 -5.09 -17.14 2.64
C VAL A 50 -5.99 -18.32 3.02
N ILE A 51 -6.94 -18.08 3.92
CA ILE A 51 -8.15 -18.90 3.98
C ILE A 51 -9.04 -18.43 2.83
N TYR A 52 -9.24 -19.32 1.88
CA TYR A 52 -9.95 -18.99 0.65
C TYR A 52 -11.46 -18.85 0.90
N ASN A 53 -11.98 -17.71 0.50
CA ASN A 53 -13.41 -17.37 0.54
C ASN A 53 -13.85 -16.71 -0.77
N GLY A 54 -13.09 -16.94 -1.84
CA GLY A 54 -13.37 -16.43 -3.17
C GLY A 54 -14.53 -17.16 -3.88
N PRO A 55 -14.71 -16.92 -5.19
CA PRO A 55 -15.86 -17.40 -5.94
C PRO A 55 -15.90 -18.92 -6.15
N ASP A 56 -14.76 -19.63 -6.12
CA ASP A 56 -14.73 -21.08 -6.29
C ASP A 56 -15.15 -21.79 -4.99
N SER A 57 -16.39 -22.28 -4.97
CA SER A 57 -16.98 -22.88 -3.78
C SER A 57 -16.34 -24.22 -3.37
N ASP A 58 -15.61 -24.90 -4.24
CA ASP A 58 -14.99 -26.19 -3.97
C ASP A 58 -13.80 -26.06 -2.98
N TYR A 59 -13.27 -24.86 -2.86
CA TYR A 59 -12.14 -24.52 -2.00
C TYR A 59 -12.50 -23.60 -0.83
N THR A 60 -13.76 -23.24 -0.65
CA THR A 60 -14.19 -22.37 0.45
C THR A 60 -13.72 -22.89 1.82
N GLY A 61 -13.05 -22.05 2.60
CA GLY A 61 -12.53 -22.34 3.94
C GLY A 61 -11.23 -23.16 3.95
N ARG A 62 -10.66 -23.48 2.79
CA ARG A 62 -9.35 -24.12 2.67
C ARG A 62 -8.23 -23.11 2.77
N GLU A 63 -7.09 -23.52 3.24
CA GLU A 63 -5.89 -22.69 3.20
C GLU A 63 -5.18 -22.89 1.86
N ILE A 64 -5.19 -21.87 1.04
CA ILE A 64 -4.66 -21.91 -0.32
C ILE A 64 -3.40 -21.06 -0.41
N PHE A 65 -2.37 -21.65 -0.98
CA PHE A 65 -1.10 -21.00 -1.33
C PHE A 65 -1.14 -20.57 -2.79
N PHE A 66 -0.85 -19.30 -3.04
CA PHE A 66 -0.68 -18.71 -4.37
C PHE A 66 0.78 -18.30 -4.51
N GLY A 67 1.54 -19.03 -5.31
CA GLY A 67 2.97 -18.84 -5.51
C GLY A 67 3.28 -18.17 -6.83
N SER A 68 4.33 -17.34 -6.83
CA SER A 68 4.96 -16.75 -8.01
C SER A 68 6.26 -17.53 -8.29
N ASN A 69 6.25 -18.36 -9.34
CA ASN A 69 7.24 -19.41 -9.58
C ASN A 69 8.10 -19.13 -10.82
N GLU A 70 8.61 -17.91 -10.98
CA GLU A 70 9.45 -17.46 -12.10
C GLU A 70 8.75 -17.50 -13.47
N ASP A 71 8.16 -18.64 -13.87
CA ASP A 71 7.54 -18.85 -15.18
C ASP A 71 6.01 -19.04 -15.15
N ARG A 72 5.39 -18.95 -13.96
CA ARG A 72 3.96 -19.20 -13.74
C ARG A 72 3.50 -18.80 -12.35
N ILE A 73 2.20 -18.77 -12.17
CA ILE A 73 1.60 -18.86 -10.82
C ILE A 73 1.31 -20.32 -10.47
N SER A 74 1.46 -20.67 -9.18
CA SER A 74 1.18 -21.99 -8.63
C SER A 74 0.08 -21.89 -7.56
N ILE A 75 -0.94 -22.75 -7.64
CA ILE A 75 -2.06 -22.78 -6.69
C ILE A 75 -2.07 -24.13 -5.99
N VAL A 76 -1.92 -24.12 -4.66
CA VAL A 76 -1.77 -25.33 -3.85
C VAL A 76 -2.68 -25.28 -2.63
N ASP A 77 -3.47 -26.32 -2.40
CA ASP A 77 -4.18 -26.55 -1.14
C ASP A 77 -3.17 -27.03 -0.08
N VAL A 78 -2.90 -26.18 0.88
CA VAL A 78 -1.99 -26.42 2.00
C VAL A 78 -2.72 -26.58 3.34
N THR A 79 -4.02 -26.82 3.31
CA THR A 79 -4.85 -27.04 4.51
C THR A 79 -4.28 -28.17 5.35
N ASN A 80 -3.93 -29.30 4.73
CA ASN A 80 -3.24 -30.39 5.38
C ASN A 80 -1.72 -30.30 5.14
N LYS A 81 -0.98 -29.79 6.12
CA LYS A 81 0.48 -29.61 6.02
C LYS A 81 1.26 -30.92 5.76
N ASN A 82 0.68 -32.06 6.11
CA ASN A 82 1.30 -33.37 5.85
C ASN A 82 0.98 -33.92 4.44
N ASN A 83 0.01 -33.35 3.75
CA ASN A 83 -0.39 -33.79 2.42
C ASN A 83 -0.93 -32.60 1.63
N PRO A 84 -0.07 -31.63 1.25
CA PRO A 84 -0.46 -30.55 0.36
C PRO A 84 -0.83 -31.09 -1.02
N ILE A 85 -1.79 -30.45 -1.69
CA ILE A 85 -2.35 -30.90 -2.97
C ILE A 85 -2.16 -29.78 -3.98
N ALA A 86 -1.41 -30.02 -5.06
CA ALA A 86 -1.39 -29.12 -6.20
C ALA A 86 -2.79 -29.04 -6.82
N ILE A 87 -3.30 -27.84 -6.98
CA ILE A 87 -4.59 -27.59 -7.66
C ILE A 87 -4.29 -27.36 -9.14
N SER A 88 -3.58 -26.27 -9.45
CA SER A 88 -3.31 -25.88 -10.82
C SER A 88 -2.09 -24.95 -10.95
N ASN A 89 -1.74 -24.65 -12.19
CA ASN A 89 -0.78 -23.60 -12.56
C ASN A 89 -1.40 -22.65 -13.58
N GLY A 90 -1.17 -21.34 -13.42
CA GLY A 90 -1.58 -20.32 -14.38
C GLY A 90 -0.38 -19.82 -15.20
N PHE A 91 -0.57 -19.70 -16.50
CA PHE A 91 0.46 -19.25 -17.45
C PHE A 91 -0.01 -18.01 -18.21
N TYR A 92 0.94 -17.17 -18.62
CA TYR A 92 0.69 -15.96 -19.41
C TYR A 92 1.74 -15.78 -20.52
N GLY A 93 1.52 -14.83 -21.40
CA GLY A 93 2.42 -14.57 -22.51
C GLY A 93 3.61 -13.69 -22.13
N SER A 94 4.74 -13.84 -22.84
CA SER A 94 5.95 -13.03 -22.63
C SER A 94 6.44 -13.04 -21.18
N VAL A 95 6.41 -14.22 -20.57
CA VAL A 95 6.93 -14.42 -19.22
C VAL A 95 8.45 -14.36 -19.22
N ASP A 96 9.03 -13.64 -18.25
CA ASP A 96 10.46 -13.64 -17.98
C ASP A 96 10.75 -14.03 -16.51
N TYR A 97 10.12 -13.33 -15.55
CA TYR A 97 10.28 -13.65 -14.14
C TYR A 97 9.01 -13.32 -13.33
N THR A 98 8.08 -14.28 -13.23
CA THR A 98 6.91 -14.16 -12.35
C THR A 98 7.37 -13.94 -10.92
N HIS A 99 7.29 -12.69 -10.45
CA HIS A 99 7.99 -12.23 -9.25
C HIS A 99 7.11 -12.27 -8.00
N GLN A 100 6.01 -11.54 -7.98
CA GLN A 100 5.15 -11.38 -6.83
C GLN A 100 3.70 -11.17 -7.28
N GLY A 101 2.75 -11.67 -6.50
CA GLY A 101 1.34 -11.44 -6.77
C GLY A 101 0.53 -11.23 -5.50
N TRP A 102 -0.63 -10.58 -5.65
CA TRP A 102 -1.56 -10.32 -4.57
C TRP A 102 -3.02 -10.44 -5.02
N LEU A 103 -3.85 -11.06 -4.17
CA LEU A 103 -5.29 -11.23 -4.42
C LEU A 103 -6.04 -9.91 -4.19
N THR A 104 -7.12 -9.71 -4.96
CA THR A 104 -8.18 -8.77 -4.59
C THR A 104 -8.87 -9.22 -3.29
N GLU A 105 -9.53 -8.29 -2.58
CA GLU A 105 -10.14 -8.63 -1.28
C GLU A 105 -11.28 -9.66 -1.39
N ASP A 106 -11.95 -9.74 -2.54
CA ASP A 106 -12.92 -10.79 -2.86
C ASP A 106 -12.28 -12.12 -3.30
N GLN A 107 -10.94 -12.15 -3.40
CA GLN A 107 -10.12 -13.29 -3.80
C GLN A 107 -10.45 -13.86 -5.19
N ARG A 108 -11.07 -13.04 -6.05
CA ARG A 108 -11.38 -13.44 -7.42
C ARG A 108 -10.24 -13.19 -8.38
N TYR A 109 -9.52 -12.10 -8.22
CA TYR A 109 -8.42 -11.76 -9.11
C TYR A 109 -7.09 -11.83 -8.39
N PHE A 110 -6.08 -12.38 -9.09
CA PHE A 110 -4.70 -12.40 -8.62
C PHE A 110 -3.87 -11.52 -9.56
N MET A 111 -3.30 -10.45 -9.01
CA MET A 111 -2.55 -9.44 -9.74
C MET A 111 -1.06 -9.73 -9.56
N ILE A 112 -0.34 -9.98 -10.66
CA ILE A 112 1.08 -10.34 -10.62
C ILE A 112 1.93 -9.35 -11.42
N GLY A 113 3.18 -9.20 -11.00
CA GLY A 113 4.25 -8.55 -11.72
C GLY A 113 5.27 -9.55 -12.28
N ASP A 114 5.88 -9.18 -13.40
CA ASP A 114 7.00 -9.89 -14.04
C ASP A 114 8.24 -8.98 -14.04
N GLU A 115 9.13 -9.16 -13.06
CA GLU A 115 10.20 -8.21 -12.72
C GLU A 115 11.23 -7.97 -13.86
N LEU A 116 11.30 -8.83 -14.86
CA LEU A 116 12.33 -8.73 -15.89
C LEU A 116 11.80 -8.35 -17.27
N ASP A 117 10.50 -8.32 -17.48
CA ASP A 117 9.91 -8.14 -18.81
C ASP A 117 10.12 -6.73 -19.39
N GLU A 118 10.15 -5.67 -18.56
CA GLU A 118 10.50 -4.32 -19.02
C GLU A 118 11.95 -4.26 -19.50
N SER A 119 12.86 -4.96 -18.82
CA SER A 119 14.27 -4.98 -19.17
C SER A 119 14.57 -5.81 -20.40
N ASN A 120 13.89 -6.94 -20.58
CA ASN A 120 14.22 -7.94 -21.58
C ASN A 120 13.32 -7.86 -22.84
N PHE A 121 12.06 -7.48 -22.68
CA PHE A 121 11.13 -7.29 -23.81
C PHE A 121 10.87 -5.82 -24.14
N GLY A 122 11.17 -4.90 -23.23
CA GLY A 122 10.99 -3.45 -23.44
C GLY A 122 9.54 -3.00 -23.25
N PHE A 123 8.77 -3.72 -22.44
CA PHE A 123 7.46 -3.26 -21.99
C PHE A 123 7.58 -2.03 -21.09
N ASN A 124 6.49 -1.31 -20.91
CA ASN A 124 6.31 -0.47 -19.73
C ASN A 124 5.92 -1.37 -18.54
N THR A 125 5.91 -0.81 -17.31
CA THR A 125 5.45 -1.50 -16.11
C THR A 125 4.15 -2.25 -16.38
N ARG A 126 4.18 -3.59 -16.28
CA ARG A 126 3.08 -4.45 -16.68
C ARG A 126 2.54 -5.25 -15.50
N THR A 127 1.24 -5.19 -15.26
CA THR A 127 0.55 -6.05 -14.30
C THR A 127 -0.33 -7.05 -15.04
N ILE A 128 -0.18 -8.34 -14.77
CA ILE A 128 -1.00 -9.41 -15.33
C ILE A 128 -2.07 -9.78 -14.31
N ILE A 129 -3.33 -9.77 -14.72
CA ILE A 129 -4.47 -10.05 -13.85
C ILE A 129 -5.06 -11.41 -14.22
N PHE A 130 -4.99 -12.38 -13.30
CA PHE A 130 -5.66 -13.67 -13.43
C PHE A 130 -7.08 -13.61 -12.85
N ASP A 131 -8.07 -14.17 -13.55
CA ASP A 131 -9.37 -14.52 -12.98
C ASP A 131 -9.29 -15.92 -12.37
N LEU A 132 -9.58 -16.00 -11.08
CA LEU A 132 -9.55 -17.20 -10.24
C LEU A 132 -10.98 -17.64 -9.87
N SER A 133 -11.96 -17.38 -10.71
CA SER A 133 -13.33 -17.87 -10.49
C SER A 133 -13.41 -19.40 -10.45
N ASP A 134 -12.41 -20.05 -11.02
CA ASP A 134 -12.17 -21.50 -11.01
C ASP A 134 -10.68 -21.73 -10.72
N LEU A 135 -10.33 -22.18 -9.51
CA LEU A 135 -8.94 -22.41 -9.11
C LEU A 135 -8.28 -23.57 -9.85
N ASP A 136 -9.07 -24.52 -10.39
CA ASP A 136 -8.56 -25.60 -11.22
C ASP A 136 -8.16 -25.14 -12.63
N ASN A 137 -8.66 -23.97 -13.06
CA ASN A 137 -8.41 -23.42 -14.38
C ASN A 137 -8.23 -21.88 -14.37
N PRO A 138 -7.17 -21.36 -13.71
CA PRO A 138 -6.87 -19.93 -13.70
C PRO A 138 -6.63 -19.41 -15.12
N VAL A 139 -7.23 -18.28 -15.48
CA VAL A 139 -7.10 -17.67 -16.80
C VAL A 139 -6.65 -16.22 -16.71
N VAL A 140 -5.83 -15.77 -17.66
CA VAL A 140 -5.52 -14.34 -17.76
C VAL A 140 -6.79 -13.58 -18.13
N HIS A 141 -7.22 -12.68 -17.26
CA HIS A 141 -8.36 -11.81 -17.46
C HIS A 141 -8.01 -10.64 -18.39
N PHE A 142 -6.92 -9.94 -18.08
CA PHE A 142 -6.30 -8.94 -18.94
C PHE A 142 -4.88 -8.61 -18.44
N GLU A 143 -4.16 -7.85 -19.25
CA GLU A 143 -2.87 -7.27 -18.89
C GLU A 143 -3.01 -5.75 -18.90
N TYR A 144 -2.51 -5.11 -17.83
CA TYR A 144 -2.43 -3.65 -17.73
C TYR A 144 -1.01 -3.20 -17.97
N GLU A 145 -0.80 -2.22 -18.84
CA GLU A 145 0.50 -1.58 -19.09
C GLU A 145 0.42 -0.11 -18.68
N ALA A 146 1.31 0.32 -17.80
CA ALA A 146 1.39 1.69 -17.32
C ALA A 146 2.11 2.62 -18.32
N ASP A 147 2.05 3.94 -18.07
CA ASP A 147 2.72 4.94 -18.91
C ASP A 147 4.22 5.13 -18.57
N VAL A 148 4.80 4.28 -17.71
CA VAL A 148 6.20 4.36 -17.26
C VAL A 148 6.94 3.06 -17.56
N ALA A 149 8.22 3.18 -17.92
CA ALA A 149 9.07 2.05 -18.28
C ALA A 149 9.87 1.47 -17.09
N ALA A 150 9.56 1.87 -15.86
CA ALA A 150 10.24 1.38 -14.68
C ALA A 150 9.83 -0.08 -14.40
N ILE A 151 10.75 -0.87 -13.92
CA ILE A 151 10.50 -2.25 -13.50
C ILE A 151 9.51 -2.25 -12.34
N ASP A 152 8.48 -3.10 -12.41
CA ASP A 152 7.60 -3.36 -11.28
C ASP A 152 8.26 -4.28 -10.24
N HIS A 153 7.80 -4.22 -8.99
CA HIS A 153 8.33 -5.09 -7.95
C HIS A 153 7.18 -5.60 -7.06
N ASN A 154 7.01 -5.09 -5.85
CA ASN A 154 6.00 -5.62 -4.94
C ASN A 154 4.70 -4.82 -5.02
N GLY A 155 3.58 -5.52 -5.19
CA GLY A 155 2.24 -4.97 -5.23
C GLY A 155 1.32 -5.53 -4.15
N TYR A 156 0.44 -4.68 -3.59
CA TYR A 156 -0.49 -5.05 -2.53
C TYR A 156 -1.86 -4.44 -2.76
N VAL A 157 -2.91 -5.18 -2.50
CA VAL A 157 -4.29 -4.70 -2.61
C VAL A 157 -4.82 -4.30 -1.24
N LYS A 158 -5.51 -3.16 -1.17
CA LYS A 158 -6.26 -2.72 -0.01
C LYS A 158 -7.54 -2.01 -0.45
N GLY A 159 -8.67 -2.58 -0.14
CA GLY A 159 -9.96 -2.13 -0.70
C GLY A 159 -9.97 -2.25 -2.22
N ASN A 160 -10.35 -1.17 -2.88
CA ASN A 160 -10.35 -1.08 -4.34
C ASN A 160 -9.08 -0.42 -4.90
N GLU A 161 -7.99 -0.44 -4.17
CA GLU A 161 -6.72 0.16 -4.60
C GLU A 161 -5.60 -0.88 -4.63
N PHE A 162 -4.83 -0.89 -5.73
CA PHE A 162 -3.60 -1.65 -5.87
C PHE A 162 -2.40 -0.72 -5.71
N TYR A 163 -1.55 -1.00 -4.74
CA TYR A 163 -0.36 -0.24 -4.38
C TYR A 163 0.87 -0.98 -4.90
N LEU A 164 1.51 -0.43 -5.92
CA LEU A 164 2.66 -1.04 -6.59
C LEU A 164 3.93 -0.22 -6.33
N SER A 165 4.99 -0.87 -5.89
CA SER A 165 6.33 -0.31 -5.97
C SER A 165 6.92 -0.60 -7.35
N SER A 166 7.28 0.46 -8.08
CA SER A 166 7.85 0.38 -9.42
C SER A 166 9.21 1.04 -9.40
N TYR A 167 10.20 0.38 -8.83
CA TYR A 167 11.58 0.85 -8.71
C TYR A 167 11.76 2.36 -8.91
N ARG A 168 12.26 2.80 -10.08
CA ARG A 168 12.51 4.22 -10.40
C ARG A 168 11.27 5.08 -10.57
N ALA A 169 10.09 4.48 -10.69
CA ALA A 169 8.83 5.23 -10.71
C ALA A 169 8.19 5.40 -9.32
N GLY A 170 8.78 4.80 -8.27
CA GLY A 170 8.32 4.94 -6.91
C GLY A 170 7.05 4.15 -6.59
N LEU A 171 6.20 4.68 -5.70
CA LEU A 171 4.86 4.15 -5.43
C LEU A 171 3.90 4.59 -6.53
N ARG A 172 3.16 3.63 -7.08
CA ARG A 172 2.01 3.84 -7.97
C ARG A 172 0.76 3.25 -7.34
N VAL A 173 -0.36 3.95 -7.42
CA VAL A 173 -1.64 3.50 -6.84
C VAL A 173 -2.70 3.51 -7.92
N PHE A 174 -3.33 2.36 -8.11
CA PHE A 174 -4.33 2.15 -9.15
C PHE A 174 -5.70 1.87 -8.52
N ASP A 175 -6.74 2.48 -9.07
CA ASP A 175 -8.14 2.12 -8.81
C ASP A 175 -8.45 0.83 -9.59
N ILE A 176 -8.88 -0.19 -8.87
CA ILE A 176 -9.27 -1.51 -9.38
C ILE A 176 -10.75 -1.81 -9.17
N SER A 177 -11.55 -0.79 -8.84
CA SER A 177 -12.99 -0.97 -8.57
C SER A 177 -13.79 -1.48 -9.77
N ASP A 178 -13.26 -1.31 -10.98
CA ASP A 178 -13.87 -1.74 -12.25
C ASP A 178 -13.04 -2.83 -12.96
N ILE A 179 -12.27 -3.61 -12.19
CA ILE A 179 -11.36 -4.65 -12.70
C ILE A 179 -12.12 -5.74 -13.49
N GLU A 180 -13.39 -6.02 -13.14
CA GLU A 180 -14.24 -6.97 -13.85
C GLU A 180 -14.44 -6.56 -15.33
N ASN A 181 -14.49 -5.27 -15.62
CA ASN A 181 -14.61 -4.73 -16.98
C ASN A 181 -13.23 -4.45 -17.63
N GLN A 182 -12.16 -5.04 -17.08
CA GLN A 182 -10.79 -4.86 -17.56
C GLN A 182 -10.31 -3.40 -17.48
N ASN A 183 -10.78 -2.67 -16.47
CA ASN A 183 -10.45 -1.28 -16.26
C ASN A 183 -9.65 -1.12 -14.97
N MET A 184 -8.43 -0.61 -15.12
CA MET A 184 -7.51 -0.28 -14.03
C MET A 184 -6.91 1.09 -14.33
N VAL A 185 -6.95 2.03 -13.38
CA VAL A 185 -6.59 3.43 -13.61
C VAL A 185 -5.62 3.91 -12.55
N GLU A 186 -4.45 4.44 -12.94
CA GLU A 186 -3.55 5.10 -12.01
C GLU A 186 -4.22 6.37 -11.46
N THR A 187 -4.32 6.47 -10.14
CA THR A 187 -4.99 7.59 -9.44
C THR A 187 -4.03 8.44 -8.64
N LYS A 188 -2.92 7.86 -8.16
CA LYS A 188 -1.96 8.54 -7.28
C LYS A 188 -0.58 7.96 -7.49
N PHE A 189 0.44 8.77 -7.21
CA PHE A 189 1.83 8.29 -7.18
C PHE A 189 2.67 9.09 -6.19
N PHE A 190 3.78 8.50 -5.77
CA PHE A 190 4.85 9.17 -5.06
C PHE A 190 6.19 8.71 -5.61
N ASP A 191 6.83 9.58 -6.39
CA ASP A 191 8.10 9.27 -7.04
C ASP A 191 9.27 9.42 -6.07
N THR A 192 9.93 8.30 -5.74
CA THR A 192 11.12 8.28 -4.89
C THR A 192 12.40 8.50 -5.68
N TYR A 193 12.37 8.44 -7.03
CA TYR A 193 13.53 8.55 -7.91
C TYR A 193 13.29 9.52 -9.09
N PRO A 194 13.03 10.82 -8.86
CA PRO A 194 12.50 11.77 -9.85
C PRO A 194 13.44 12.11 -11.01
N THR A 195 14.60 11.47 -11.12
CA THR A 195 15.57 11.73 -12.19
C THR A 195 15.40 10.84 -13.40
N SER A 196 14.68 9.71 -13.30
CA SER A 196 14.51 8.74 -14.39
C SER A 196 13.48 7.67 -14.05
N ASN A 197 12.65 7.29 -15.02
CA ASN A 197 11.72 6.14 -14.97
C ASN A 197 12.18 4.97 -15.85
N SER A 198 13.48 4.87 -16.17
CA SER A 198 13.98 3.76 -17.00
C SER A 198 14.02 2.44 -16.23
N ALA A 199 13.93 1.31 -16.94
CA ALA A 199 14.02 -0.04 -16.41
C ALA A 199 15.39 -0.31 -15.77
N ARG A 200 15.47 -0.14 -14.45
CA ARG A 200 16.66 -0.37 -13.61
C ARG A 200 16.24 -0.69 -12.19
N PHE A 201 17.08 -1.45 -11.48
CA PHE A 201 16.88 -1.91 -10.11
C PHE A 201 17.34 -0.88 -9.05
N ASP A 202 16.86 0.36 -9.16
CA ASP A 202 17.09 1.46 -8.21
C ASP A 202 15.75 2.05 -7.79
N GLY A 203 15.64 2.64 -6.60
CA GLY A 203 14.42 3.30 -6.13
C GLY A 203 13.55 2.41 -5.26
N ALA A 204 12.23 2.45 -5.43
CA ALA A 204 11.26 1.79 -4.55
C ALA A 204 11.28 0.27 -4.67
N TRP A 205 11.65 -0.40 -3.57
CA TRP A 205 11.68 -1.87 -3.47
C TRP A 205 10.32 -2.45 -3.06
N SER A 206 9.69 -1.90 -2.02
CA SER A 206 8.42 -2.40 -1.51
C SER A 206 7.61 -1.30 -0.85
N VAL A 207 6.30 -1.53 -0.75
CA VAL A 207 5.35 -0.65 -0.08
C VAL A 207 4.57 -1.41 0.98
N TYR A 208 4.08 -0.71 2.02
CA TYR A 208 3.18 -1.28 3.01
C TYR A 208 2.03 -0.31 3.28
N PRO A 209 0.81 -0.58 2.75
CA PRO A 209 -0.31 0.34 2.83
C PRO A 209 -1.27 0.08 4.01
N TYR A 210 -1.03 -0.93 4.86
CA TYR A 210 -2.05 -1.47 5.77
C TYR A 210 -2.14 -0.79 7.13
N PHE A 211 -1.37 0.27 7.41
CA PHE A 211 -1.51 0.97 8.69
C PHE A 211 -2.91 1.59 8.84
N ALA A 212 -3.53 1.41 10.02
CA ALA A 212 -4.83 1.99 10.37
C ALA A 212 -4.82 3.54 10.32
N SER A 213 -3.65 4.16 10.43
CA SER A 213 -3.46 5.60 10.30
C SER A 213 -3.63 6.12 8.87
N GLY A 214 -3.69 5.23 7.86
CA GLY A 214 -3.61 5.59 6.44
C GLY A 214 -2.20 5.96 5.98
N SER A 215 -1.19 5.78 6.82
CA SER A 215 0.20 5.96 6.41
C SER A 215 0.64 4.79 5.53
N ILE A 216 1.40 5.10 4.48
CA ILE A 216 2.02 4.14 3.58
C ILE A 216 3.53 4.25 3.77
N VAL A 217 4.18 3.13 3.97
CA VAL A 217 5.64 3.05 4.07
C VAL A 217 6.19 2.53 2.75
N ILE A 218 7.23 3.18 2.24
CA ILE A 218 7.94 2.78 1.03
C ILE A 218 9.40 2.54 1.42
N SER A 219 9.91 1.35 1.16
CA SER A 219 11.34 1.06 1.27
C SER A 219 12.00 1.33 -0.08
N ASP A 220 13.06 2.12 -0.07
CA ASP A 220 13.80 2.52 -1.27
C ASP A 220 15.26 2.10 -1.13
N ILE A 221 15.83 1.49 -2.17
CA ILE A 221 17.21 0.94 -2.17
C ILE A 221 18.24 2.04 -1.91
N ASP A 222 18.05 3.19 -2.56
CA ASP A 222 19.06 4.26 -2.57
C ASP A 222 18.83 5.29 -1.48
N ARG A 223 17.55 5.52 -1.08
CA ARG A 223 17.15 6.65 -0.23
C ARG A 223 16.55 6.23 1.09
N GLY A 224 16.40 4.94 1.34
CA GLY A 224 15.94 4.37 2.61
C GLY A 224 14.42 4.37 2.74
N LEU A 225 13.87 4.94 3.81
CA LEU A 225 12.47 4.83 4.16
C LEU A 225 11.71 6.13 3.89
N PHE A 226 10.61 6.04 3.13
CA PHE A 226 9.63 7.11 3.01
C PHE A 226 8.36 6.72 3.78
N VAL A 227 7.75 7.70 4.42
CA VAL A 227 6.43 7.57 5.04
C VAL A 227 5.54 8.63 4.42
N VAL A 228 4.56 8.17 3.64
CA VAL A 228 3.63 9.04 2.94
C VAL A 228 2.21 8.75 3.41
N ARG A 229 1.32 9.67 3.15
CA ARG A 229 -0.12 9.49 3.38
C ARG A 229 -0.84 10.10 2.21
N ASP A 230 -1.92 9.46 1.81
CA ASP A 230 -2.86 10.06 0.88
C ASP A 230 -3.36 11.38 1.49
N HIS A 231 -2.97 12.46 0.89
CA HIS A 231 -3.49 13.77 1.22
C HIS A 231 -4.54 14.05 0.15
N LEU A 232 -5.80 13.84 0.49
CA LEU A 232 -6.86 14.44 -0.28
C LEU A 232 -6.57 15.95 -0.31
N LEU A 233 -5.98 16.43 -1.39
CA LEU A 233 -6.06 17.85 -1.80
C LEU A 233 -7.53 18.14 -2.19
N GLY A 234 -8.43 17.36 -1.64
CA GLY A 234 -9.84 17.63 -1.67
C GLY A 234 -10.07 18.82 -0.76
N VAL A 235 -10.66 19.83 -1.29
CA VAL A 235 -11.52 20.78 -0.63
C VAL A 235 -12.66 20.02 0.06
N ASN A 236 -12.33 19.06 0.92
CA ASN A 236 -13.22 18.58 1.98
C ASN A 236 -13.19 19.55 3.18
N ASP A 237 -12.93 20.82 2.91
CA ASP A 237 -13.50 21.91 3.69
C ASP A 237 -15.02 22.06 3.45
N ASN A 238 -15.70 20.97 3.05
CA ASN A 238 -17.13 20.81 3.24
C ASN A 238 -17.49 20.32 4.66
N SER A 239 -16.54 19.95 5.53
CA SER A 239 -16.71 20.38 6.90
C SER A 239 -16.60 21.91 6.85
N ILE A 240 -17.70 22.59 6.89
CA ILE A 240 -17.78 24.01 7.16
C ILE A 240 -16.94 24.22 8.41
N SER A 241 -15.64 24.53 8.21
CA SER A 241 -14.79 24.87 9.34
C SER A 241 -15.45 26.10 9.90
N ASN A 242 -16.03 25.96 11.07
CA ASN A 242 -16.67 27.08 11.76
C ASN A 242 -15.70 28.24 11.92
N PHE A 243 -14.38 27.97 11.82
CA PHE A 243 -13.33 28.93 12.03
C PHE A 243 -12.62 29.31 10.70
N ALA A 244 -12.46 30.62 10.48
CA ALA A 244 -11.57 31.19 9.49
C ALA A 244 -10.39 31.88 10.18
N VAL A 245 -9.23 31.90 9.51
CA VAL A 245 -7.98 32.49 9.99
C VAL A 245 -7.43 33.39 8.89
N ALA A 246 -7.38 34.70 9.14
CA ALA A 246 -6.93 35.69 8.15
C ALA A 246 -6.29 36.91 8.83
N PRO A 247 -5.29 37.56 8.19
CA PRO A 247 -4.60 37.13 6.99
C PRO A 247 -3.74 35.88 7.23
N ASN A 248 -3.51 35.10 6.18
CA ASN A 248 -2.59 33.96 6.23
C ASN A 248 -1.94 33.84 4.84
N PRO A 249 -0.67 34.24 4.66
CA PRO A 249 0.31 34.62 5.68
C PRO A 249 -0.03 35.83 6.51
N ALA A 250 0.49 35.88 7.75
CA ALA A 250 0.35 36.99 8.68
C ALA A 250 1.72 37.57 9.05
N THR A 251 1.75 38.90 9.36
CA THR A 251 2.96 39.61 9.79
C THR A 251 2.91 40.03 11.25
N GLU A 252 1.87 40.71 11.67
CA GLU A 252 1.74 41.25 13.04
C GLU A 252 0.55 40.65 13.78
N VAL A 253 -0.59 40.53 13.11
CA VAL A 253 -1.85 40.11 13.69
C VAL A 253 -2.55 39.15 12.75
N VAL A 254 -3.09 38.07 13.33
CA VAL A 254 -4.01 37.16 12.67
C VAL A 254 -5.35 37.19 13.40
N THR A 255 -6.43 37.24 12.65
CA THR A 255 -7.80 37.19 13.17
C THR A 255 -8.36 35.79 13.00
N VAL A 256 -8.84 35.21 14.07
CA VAL A 256 -9.64 33.99 14.07
C VAL A 256 -11.11 34.40 14.17
N THR A 257 -11.94 33.96 13.23
CA THR A 257 -13.38 34.20 13.23
C THR A 257 -14.15 32.87 13.22
N SER A 258 -15.25 32.82 13.95
CA SER A 258 -16.18 31.70 14.02
C SER A 258 -17.55 32.08 13.51
N LYS A 259 -18.24 31.14 12.86
CA LYS A 259 -19.61 31.34 12.35
C LYS A 259 -20.67 31.00 13.41
N THR A 260 -20.42 30.05 14.25
CA THR A 260 -21.48 29.45 15.10
C THR A 260 -21.06 29.17 16.55
N GLU A 261 -19.81 28.90 16.81
CA GLU A 261 -19.36 28.52 18.16
C GLU A 261 -18.32 29.53 18.71
N PRO A 262 -18.36 29.86 20.01
CA PRO A 262 -17.39 30.79 20.62
C PRO A 262 -15.96 30.24 20.52
N ILE A 263 -14.99 31.15 20.34
CA ILE A 263 -13.57 30.86 20.42
C ILE A 263 -13.20 30.89 21.91
N ALA A 264 -12.92 29.71 22.46
CA ALA A 264 -12.57 29.56 23.88
C ALA A 264 -11.03 29.50 24.07
N GLN A 265 -10.33 28.84 23.14
CA GLN A 265 -8.87 28.68 23.22
C GLN A 265 -8.24 28.65 21.84
N VAL A 266 -7.06 29.24 21.73
CA VAL A 266 -6.17 29.10 20.57
C VAL A 266 -4.76 28.77 21.05
N GLU A 267 -4.24 27.65 20.57
CA GLU A 267 -2.86 27.21 20.80
C GLU A 267 -2.08 27.29 19.47
N ILE A 268 -0.83 27.74 19.52
CA ILE A 268 0.06 27.78 18.35
C ILE A 268 1.30 26.93 18.65
N PHE A 269 1.62 26.04 17.71
CA PHE A 269 2.75 25.11 17.79
C PHE A 269 3.71 25.36 16.61
N ASN A 270 5.00 25.19 16.86
CA ASN A 270 5.98 25.16 15.76
C ASN A 270 5.97 23.78 15.06
N VAL A 271 6.75 23.65 13.99
CA VAL A 271 6.85 22.42 13.19
C VAL A 271 7.44 21.21 13.96
N LEU A 272 8.07 21.45 15.12
CA LEU A 272 8.58 20.40 16.01
C LEU A 272 7.52 19.97 17.05
N GLY A 273 6.31 20.52 17.00
CA GLY A 273 5.23 20.23 17.93
C GLY A 273 5.37 20.93 19.30
N GLN A 274 6.30 21.86 19.47
CA GLN A 274 6.43 22.65 20.68
C GLN A 274 5.35 23.72 20.71
N LYS A 275 4.61 23.84 21.82
CA LYS A 275 3.62 24.88 22.03
C LYS A 275 4.32 26.24 22.26
N ILE A 276 4.05 27.19 21.39
CA ILE A 276 4.65 28.53 21.40
C ILE A 276 3.69 29.54 22.05
N MET A 277 2.38 29.37 21.82
CA MET A 277 1.35 30.24 22.42
C MET A 277 0.19 29.40 22.93
N ASP A 278 -0.44 29.87 24.01
CA ASP A 278 -1.65 29.31 24.58
C ASP A 278 -2.53 30.45 25.09
N LEU A 279 -3.63 30.71 24.39
CA LEU A 279 -4.50 31.87 24.61
C LEU A 279 -5.91 31.39 24.94
N ASN A 280 -6.47 31.90 26.02
CA ASN A 280 -7.84 31.62 26.43
C ASN A 280 -8.70 32.88 26.27
N PHE A 281 -9.88 32.71 25.77
CA PHE A 281 -10.82 33.77 25.46
C PHE A 281 -12.18 33.53 26.14
N THR A 282 -12.96 34.58 26.30
CA THR A 282 -14.31 34.51 26.87
C THR A 282 -15.34 34.74 25.77
N GLU A 283 -15.95 33.67 25.29
CA GLU A 283 -17.16 33.61 24.46
C GLU A 283 -17.23 34.67 23.31
N SER A 284 -16.16 34.80 22.53
CA SER A 284 -16.14 35.67 21.35
C SER A 284 -16.22 34.88 20.06
N LEU A 285 -16.87 35.43 19.04
CA LEU A 285 -16.89 34.86 17.70
C LEU A 285 -15.75 35.39 16.82
N SER A 286 -14.92 36.34 17.31
CA SER A 286 -13.79 36.89 16.56
C SER A 286 -12.71 37.35 17.52
N GLU A 287 -11.49 36.81 17.36
CA GLU A 287 -10.33 37.14 18.18
C GLU A 287 -9.13 37.57 17.33
N ASN A 288 -8.45 38.61 17.79
CA ASN A 288 -7.20 39.08 17.17
C ASN A 288 -6.01 38.57 18.00
N ILE A 289 -5.12 37.87 17.34
CA ILE A 289 -3.94 37.27 17.94
C ILE A 289 -2.71 38.00 17.41
N ASN A 290 -1.93 38.60 18.32
CA ASN A 290 -0.64 39.20 17.95
C ASN A 290 0.39 38.09 17.73
N VAL A 291 0.94 38.05 16.53
CA VAL A 291 1.95 37.08 16.08
C VAL A 291 3.27 37.71 15.71
N SER A 292 3.45 39.02 15.96
CA SER A 292 4.65 39.78 15.60
C SER A 292 5.95 39.28 16.24
N ASN A 293 5.86 38.52 17.31
CA ASN A 293 7.00 37.90 17.98
C ASN A 293 7.35 36.49 17.45
N LEU A 294 6.57 35.96 16.49
CA LEU A 294 6.87 34.70 15.85
C LEU A 294 7.87 34.90 14.71
N GLN A 295 8.80 34.00 14.55
CA GLN A 295 9.71 34.01 13.40
C GLN A 295 8.97 33.64 12.12
N SER A 296 9.43 34.16 10.98
CA SER A 296 8.91 33.75 9.68
C SER A 296 8.97 32.23 9.51
N GLY A 297 7.88 31.63 9.06
CA GLY A 297 7.78 30.18 8.91
C GLY A 297 6.38 29.63 9.07
N MET A 298 6.30 28.31 9.12
CA MET A 298 5.04 27.59 9.27
C MET A 298 4.79 27.19 10.73
N TYR A 299 3.54 27.42 11.15
CA TYR A 299 3.02 27.03 12.45
C TYR A 299 1.72 26.25 12.31
N VAL A 300 1.36 25.52 13.35
CA VAL A 300 0.07 24.83 13.49
C VAL A 300 -0.74 25.56 14.55
N MET A 301 -1.90 26.09 14.17
CA MET A 301 -2.85 26.71 15.07
C MET A 301 -3.95 25.71 15.42
N LYS A 302 -4.21 25.49 16.69
CA LYS A 302 -5.27 24.64 17.20
C LYS A 302 -6.32 25.49 17.92
N ILE A 303 -7.59 25.40 17.49
CA ILE A 303 -8.70 26.20 17.99
C ILE A 303 -9.67 25.29 18.72
N ASN A 304 -10.05 25.66 19.94
CA ASN A 304 -10.95 24.92 20.83
C ASN A 304 -10.58 23.44 21.00
N SER A 305 -9.29 23.10 20.90
CA SER A 305 -8.77 21.70 20.94
C SER A 305 -9.33 20.76 19.87
N THR A 306 -10.21 21.21 18.99
CA THR A 306 -10.91 20.39 17.97
C THR A 306 -10.50 20.71 16.54
N THR A 307 -10.26 21.99 16.22
CA THR A 307 -9.95 22.42 14.85
C THR A 307 -8.47 22.80 14.71
N THR A 308 -7.82 22.26 13.71
CA THR A 308 -6.43 22.56 13.37
C THR A 308 -6.35 23.35 12.07
N LYS A 309 -5.59 24.45 12.05
CA LYS A 309 -5.32 25.29 10.87
C LYS A 309 -3.82 25.49 10.70
N ARG A 310 -3.35 25.57 9.46
CA ARG A 310 -1.99 26.02 9.15
C ARG A 310 -1.94 27.53 9.26
N LEU A 311 -0.91 28.06 9.93
CA LEU A 311 -0.59 29.49 10.00
C LEU A 311 0.78 29.72 9.38
N LEU A 312 0.87 30.65 8.44
CA LEU A 312 2.13 31.10 7.86
C LEU A 312 2.44 32.50 8.42
N ILE A 313 3.68 32.72 8.82
CA ILE A 313 4.20 34.00 9.28
C ILE A 313 5.25 34.46 8.27
N ASP A 314 5.09 35.70 7.74
CA ASP A 314 6.05 36.35 6.83
C ASP A 314 7.12 37.14 7.59
#